data_3975210426165d3305af0740cbbd2e34
#
_entry.id   3975210426165d3305af0740cbbd2e34
#
_cell.length_a   1.000
_cell.length_b   1.000
_cell.length_c   1.000
_cell.angle_alpha   90.00
_cell.angle_beta   90.00
_cell.angle_gamma   90.00
#
_symmetry.space_group_name_H-M   'P 1'
#
loop_
_entity.id
_entity.type
_entity.pdbx_description
1 polymer ?
#
loop_
_entity_poly.entity_id
_entity_poly.type
_entity_poly.pdbx_seq_one_letter_code
_entity_poly.pdbx_strand_id
1 'polypeptide(L)'
;MTEAPDHTTTVTTDDLTAKFKIADIDDAGTTKYFGFTDQDGAWFILRLTATQARYAHGTTSYQTAWSTRVDLAYDYFYNAF
;
A
#
# COMPACT_ATOMS: atom_id res chain seq x y z
N MET A 1 -1.91 5.01 25.75
CA MET A 1 -2.42 5.11 25.56
C MET A 1 -3.04 5.09 25.35
N THR A 2 -2.97 5.25 25.12
CA THR A 2 -3.62 5.33 24.90
C THR A 2 -4.34 5.25 24.48
N GLU A 3 -4.51 5.34 24.18
CA GLU A 3 -5.28 5.35 23.85
C GLU A 3 -5.92 5.28 23.29
N ALA A 4 -5.73 5.17 23.00
CA ALA A 4 -6.32 5.21 22.48
C ALA A 4 -7.08 4.95 22.15
N PRO A 5 -7.34 4.96 22.18
CA PRO A 5 -8.20 4.65 21.98
C PRO A 5 -9.00 4.46 21.42
N ASP A 6 -9.21 4.67 21.07
CA ASP A 6 -10.03 4.61 20.64
C ASP A 6 -10.27 4.65 19.52
N HIS A 7 -9.83 5.04 19.09
CA HIS A 7 -9.89 5.22 17.93
C HIS A 7 -10.29 4.25 17.21
N THR A 8 -10.37 3.71 17.55
CA THR A 8 -10.74 2.69 17.21
C THR A 8 -11.64 2.63 16.28
N THR A 9 -12.13 3.10 16.10
CA THR A 9 -13.10 3.07 15.49
C THR A 9 -13.09 3.17 14.23
N THR A 10 -12.61 3.15 13.60
CA THR A 10 -12.85 3.45 12.59
C THR A 10 -12.28 3.31 11.59
N VAL A 11 -12.02 3.38 11.04
CA VAL A 11 -11.79 3.52 9.97
C VAL A 11 -10.96 2.79 9.31
N THR A 12 -11.18 2.51 8.27
CA THR A 12 -10.49 1.78 7.41
C THR A 12 -9.09 2.19 7.22
N THR A 13 -8.74 3.38 7.26
CA THR A 13 -7.35 3.83 7.23
C THR A 13 -6.57 3.26 8.38
N ASP A 14 -7.16 3.24 9.56
CA ASP A 14 -6.53 2.63 10.71
C ASP A 14 -6.37 1.14 10.52
N ASP A 15 -7.35 0.48 9.92
CA ASP A 15 -7.24 -0.93 9.63
C ASP A 15 -6.09 -1.22 8.68
N LEU A 16 -5.91 -0.42 7.64
CA LEU A 16 -4.81 -0.60 6.72
C LEU A 16 -3.47 -0.41 7.42
N THR A 17 -3.31 0.65 8.21
CA THR A 17 -2.04 0.88 8.88
C THR A 17 -1.76 -0.14 9.97
N ALA A 18 -2.79 -0.70 10.59
CA ALA A 18 -2.61 -1.73 11.59
C ALA A 18 -2.30 -3.09 10.97
N LYS A 19 -2.95 -3.40 9.85
CA LYS A 19 -2.86 -4.70 9.22
C LYS A 19 -1.68 -4.81 8.28
N PHE A 20 -1.42 -3.78 7.49
CA PHE A 20 -0.37 -3.78 6.49
C PHE A 20 0.86 -3.06 7.01
N LYS A 21 2.01 -3.62 6.69
CA LYS A 21 3.30 -3.02 7.04
C LYS A 21 4.09 -2.78 5.77
N ILE A 22 4.94 -1.78 5.79
CA ILE A 22 5.84 -1.52 4.67
C ILE A 22 6.81 -2.69 4.54
N ALA A 23 6.90 -3.22 3.34
CA ALA A 23 7.83 -4.29 3.03
C ALA A 23 9.02 -3.79 2.23
N ASP A 24 8.81 -2.90 1.27
CA ASP A 24 9.87 -2.39 0.40
C ASP A 24 9.61 -0.95 0.03
N ILE A 25 10.69 -0.22 -0.21
CA ILE A 25 10.66 1.19 -0.60
C ILE A 25 11.57 1.40 -1.81
N ASP A 26 11.05 2.08 -2.82
CA ASP A 26 11.84 2.53 -3.96
C ASP A 26 11.61 4.03 -4.10
N ASP A 27 12.55 4.82 -3.61
CA ASP A 27 12.46 6.28 -3.66
C ASP A 27 13.60 6.91 -4.44
N ALA A 28 14.22 6.15 -5.33
CA ALA A 28 15.40 6.60 -6.05
C ALA A 28 15.08 7.66 -7.11
N GLY A 29 13.87 7.71 -7.64
CA GLY A 29 13.51 8.63 -8.70
C GLY A 29 12.40 9.59 -8.30
N THR A 30 11.86 10.28 -9.30
CA THR A 30 10.72 11.18 -9.07
C THR A 30 9.42 10.42 -8.86
N THR A 31 9.36 9.20 -9.36
CA THR A 31 8.24 8.29 -9.07
C THR A 31 8.70 7.34 -7.98
N LYS A 32 7.97 7.30 -6.89
CA LYS A 32 8.32 6.47 -5.74
C LYS A 32 7.32 5.36 -5.59
N TYR A 33 7.79 4.22 -5.09
CA TYR A 33 6.94 3.06 -4.86
C TYR A 33 7.12 2.58 -3.43
N PHE A 34 6.02 2.26 -2.78
CA PHE A 34 6.04 1.72 -1.43
C PHE A 34 5.21 0.45 -1.43
N GLY A 35 5.83 -0.67 -1.07
CA GLY A 35 5.15 -1.95 -1.02
C GLY A 35 4.70 -2.27 0.40
N PHE A 36 3.47 -2.71 0.55
CA PHE A 36 2.88 -3.05 1.85
C PHE A 36 2.37 -4.47 1.80
N THR A 37 2.58 -5.21 2.87
CA THR A 37 2.09 -6.58 2.98
C THR A 37 1.44 -6.78 4.34
N ASP A 38 0.53 -7.76 4.43
CA ASP A 38 0.02 -8.21 5.71
C ASP A 38 0.57 -9.59 6.03
N GLN A 39 0.15 -10.17 7.14
CA GLN A 39 0.62 -11.47 7.59
C GLN A 39 0.22 -12.60 6.66
N ASP A 40 -0.87 -12.43 5.94
CA ASP A 40 -1.42 -13.49 5.10
C ASP A 40 -0.90 -13.43 3.66
N GLY A 41 -0.07 -12.46 3.36
CA GLY A 41 0.49 -12.30 2.03
C GLY A 41 -0.31 -11.39 1.11
N ALA A 42 -1.39 -10.80 1.58
CA ALA A 42 -2.08 -9.77 0.82
C ALA A 42 -1.18 -8.55 0.74
N TRP A 43 -1.28 -7.81 -0.34
CA TRP A 43 -0.38 -6.70 -0.59
C TRP A 43 -1.08 -5.57 -1.32
N PHE A 44 -0.51 -4.40 -1.19
CA PHE A 44 -0.77 -3.30 -2.12
C PHE A 44 0.51 -2.50 -2.32
N ILE A 45 0.59 -1.80 -3.43
CA ILE A 45 1.73 -0.95 -3.73
C ILE A 45 1.22 0.46 -3.99
N LEU A 46 1.83 1.43 -3.34
CA LEU A 46 1.55 2.83 -3.54
C LEU A 46 2.57 3.40 -4.52
N ARG A 47 2.08 4.02 -5.59
CA ARG A 47 2.92 4.79 -6.50
C ARG A 47 2.69 6.26 -6.22
N LEU A 48 3.76 6.95 -5.84
CA LEU A 48 3.69 8.34 -5.46
C LEU A 48 4.51 9.18 -6.44
N THR A 49 3.87 10.15 -7.05
CA THR A 49 4.56 11.16 -7.87
C THR A 49 4.39 12.51 -7.21
N ALA A 50 4.90 13.57 -7.86
CA ALA A 50 4.81 14.91 -7.31
C ALA A 50 3.36 15.37 -7.09
N THR A 51 2.42 14.83 -7.87
CA THR A 51 1.03 15.30 -7.83
C THR A 51 0.01 14.21 -7.60
N GLN A 52 0.43 12.95 -7.55
CA GLN A 52 -0.52 11.84 -7.51
C GLN A 52 -0.06 10.75 -6.55
N ALA A 53 -1.01 10.16 -5.87
CA ALA A 53 -0.84 8.92 -5.13
C ALA A 53 -1.82 7.92 -5.71
N ARG A 54 -1.33 6.80 -6.22
CA ARG A 54 -2.16 5.77 -6.84
C ARG A 54 -1.76 4.42 -6.30
N TYR A 55 -2.67 3.48 -6.36
CA TYR A 55 -2.52 2.19 -5.69
C TYR A 55 -2.77 1.05 -6.64
N ALA A 56 -2.10 -0.07 -6.40
CA ALA A 56 -2.35 -1.33 -7.09
C ALA A 56 -2.36 -2.45 -6.08
N HIS A 57 -3.23 -3.43 -6.30
CA HIS A 57 -3.21 -4.67 -5.54
C HIS A 57 -3.70 -5.80 -6.44
N GLY A 58 -3.53 -7.02 -6.00
CA GLY A 58 -3.93 -8.16 -6.82
C GLY A 58 -3.72 -9.47 -6.08
N THR A 59 -3.78 -10.55 -6.84
CA THR A 59 -3.72 -11.91 -6.29
C THR A 59 -2.40 -12.61 -6.58
N THR A 60 -1.50 -12.02 -7.36
CA THR A 60 -0.17 -12.59 -7.56
C THR A 60 0.62 -12.47 -6.26
N SER A 61 1.76 -13.16 -6.19
CA SER A 61 2.60 -13.04 -5.02
C SER A 61 3.16 -11.61 -4.94
N TYR A 62 3.38 -11.13 -3.72
CA TYR A 62 3.94 -9.80 -3.53
C TYR A 62 5.27 -9.62 -4.23
N GLN A 63 6.14 -10.62 -4.16
CA GLN A 63 7.47 -10.51 -4.76
C GLN A 63 7.40 -10.33 -6.27
N THR A 64 6.50 -11.05 -6.92
CA THR A 64 6.28 -10.87 -8.35
C THR A 64 5.74 -9.48 -8.65
N ALA A 65 4.76 -9.04 -7.87
CA ALA A 65 4.18 -7.72 -8.07
C ALA A 65 5.22 -6.62 -7.86
N TRP A 66 6.03 -6.73 -6.84
CA TRP A 66 7.06 -5.74 -6.56
C TRP A 66 8.10 -5.66 -7.67
N SER A 67 8.51 -6.80 -8.21
CA SER A 67 9.49 -6.82 -9.28
C SER A 67 8.95 -6.27 -10.60
N THR A 68 7.64 -6.27 -10.78
CA THR A 68 6.99 -5.69 -11.97
C THR A 68 6.22 -4.42 -11.65
N ARG A 69 6.56 -3.74 -10.57
CA ARG A 69 5.77 -2.60 -10.07
C ARG A 69 5.58 -1.48 -11.07
N VAL A 70 6.52 -1.30 -11.96
CA VAL A 70 6.42 -0.25 -12.98
C VAL A 70 5.28 -0.54 -13.95
N ASP A 71 4.98 -1.81 -14.17
CA ASP A 71 4.01 -2.23 -15.17
C ASP A 71 2.61 -2.51 -14.60
N LEU A 72 2.42 -2.36 -13.30
CA LEU A 72 1.12 -2.62 -12.70
C LEU A 72 0.12 -1.53 -13.06
N ALA A 73 -1.15 -1.89 -13.00
CA ALA A 73 -2.24 -0.93 -13.22
C ALA A 73 -2.52 -0.22 -11.89
N TYR A 74 -2.20 1.05 -11.83
CA TYR A 74 -2.43 1.87 -10.63
C TYR A 74 -3.69 2.70 -10.81
N ASP A 75 -4.43 2.89 -9.72
CA ASP A 75 -5.67 3.63 -9.76
C ASP A 75 -5.88 4.34 -8.43
N TYR A 76 -6.92 5.15 -8.35
CA TYR A 76 -7.31 5.75 -7.11
C TYR A 76 -7.56 4.68 -6.06
N PHE A 77 -7.36 5.04 -4.81
CA PHE A 77 -7.53 4.09 -3.72
C PHE A 77 -8.93 3.44 -3.75
N TYR A 78 -9.96 4.24 -3.99
CA TYR A 78 -11.33 3.71 -3.97
C TYR A 78 -11.64 2.79 -5.15
N ASN A 79 -10.84 2.83 -6.22
CA ASN A 79 -10.99 1.91 -7.34
C ASN A 79 -10.09 0.71 -7.24
N ALA A 80 -8.94 0.83 -6.57
CA ALA A 80 -7.99 -0.27 -6.46
C ALA A 80 -8.47 -1.32 -5.45
N PHE A 81 -9.23 -0.93 -4.49
CA PHE A 81 -9.73 -1.80 -3.44
C PHE A 81 -11.26 -1.90 -3.48
#